data_beef639a6381688b0f79363d158b518f
#
_entry.id   beef639a6381688b0f79363d158b518f
#
_cell.length_a   1.000
_cell.length_b   1.000
_cell.length_c   1.000
_cell.angle_alpha   90.00
_cell.angle_beta   90.00
_cell.angle_gamma   90.00
#
_symmetry.space_group_name_H-M   'P 1'
#
loop_
_entity.id
_entity.type
_entity.pdbx_description
1 polymer ?
#
loop_
_entity_poly.entity_id
_entity_poly.type
_entity_poly.pdbx_seq_one_letter_code
_entity_poly.pdbx_strand_id
1 'polypeptide(L)'
;MLDDSIVPVSSLPITTTNTVATATAAASPSMVSTAESLLDIRERRNWLIHQFYVRQEYADCLSVLEAQLQECGGVCEYALYVKGLLKRRTGELTESLNLFQTAVLINPQNPANQRQVAQTLFLLGRHHAAIDMFQEAHRIREVNGVGDDWVIHYSIGMCYVYLKDYDSAETAFVRSITVQRHDCTMLQLGKVLVLQKDYPRAVRLYQEFLQTSPDNVKLLTALGLLYLRVDNPPQAFHYLGKCLTLNSSNPTAIMAAASIIHSNGDFGVALNKYRVAVAKLPHSARLWSNIGMCFFAQQNMHAAVACLGKAAALAPFEWRIAYNMGLVFLHLKQYASAFHYLSASTYLYGTYAPAFMHLGVSLALMNDIENACVAYTRALSIEQDPLTSLNYSITLQNCGREEEARKQLAQFTQLWHAMSEVQQQALGPAVPRVAKLLTERLSCPSEAADNAAPVSIE
;
A
#
# COMPACT_ATOMS: atom_id res chain seq x y z
N MET A 1 -0.58 3.82 -8.18
CA MET A 1 -1.24 3.40 -9.41
C MET A 1 -2.64 2.99 -9.01
N LEU A 2 -3.58 3.89 -9.18
CA LEU A 2 -5.01 3.65 -9.04
C LEU A 2 -5.41 2.82 -10.26
N ASP A 3 -5.94 1.65 -9.99
CA ASP A 3 -6.49 0.75 -11.00
C ASP A 3 -7.64 1.49 -11.69
N ASP A 4 -7.50 1.79 -12.98
CA ASP A 4 -8.54 2.33 -13.85
C ASP A 4 -9.63 1.27 -14.13
N SER A 5 -10.22 0.73 -13.08
CA SER A 5 -11.51 0.09 -13.20
C SER A 5 -12.60 1.17 -13.21
N ILE A 6 -12.63 1.90 -14.32
CA ILE A 6 -13.79 2.72 -14.70
C ILE A 6 -14.96 1.75 -14.77
N VAL A 7 -15.88 1.88 -13.82
CA VAL A 7 -17.20 1.27 -13.94
C VAL A 7 -17.75 1.67 -15.30
N PRO A 8 -18.10 0.72 -16.18
CA PRO A 8 -18.69 1.06 -17.46
C PRO A 8 -19.93 1.88 -17.19
N VAL A 9 -20.03 3.03 -17.85
CA VAL A 9 -21.25 3.85 -17.89
C VAL A 9 -22.24 3.11 -18.76
N SER A 10 -22.77 2.01 -18.25
CA SER A 10 -23.91 1.32 -18.82
C SER A 10 -25.13 1.83 -18.08
N SER A 11 -26.04 2.42 -18.84
CA SER A 11 -27.36 2.91 -18.47
C SER A 11 -27.42 4.22 -17.66
N LEU A 12 -27.21 5.34 -18.34
CA LEU A 12 -28.04 6.51 -18.03
C LEU A 12 -29.40 6.25 -18.71
N PRO A 13 -30.49 6.12 -17.96
CA PRO A 13 -31.80 6.21 -18.58
C PRO A 13 -31.93 7.62 -19.13
N ILE A 14 -32.21 7.73 -20.41
CA ILE A 14 -32.75 8.98 -21.00
C ILE A 14 -34.14 9.11 -20.40
N THR A 15 -34.24 9.68 -19.21
CA THR A 15 -35.51 10.12 -18.66
C THR A 15 -35.75 11.49 -19.25
N THR A 16 -36.42 11.48 -20.38
CA THR A 16 -37.27 12.61 -20.78
C THR A 16 -38.38 12.75 -19.74
N THR A 17 -38.10 13.42 -18.63
CA THR A 17 -39.16 13.89 -17.74
C THR A 17 -39.60 15.22 -18.24
N ASN A 18 -40.58 15.18 -19.16
CA ASN A 18 -41.53 16.25 -19.33
C ASN A 18 -42.37 16.37 -18.05
N THR A 19 -41.90 17.13 -17.09
CA THR A 19 -42.74 17.72 -16.05
C THR A 19 -42.83 19.21 -16.35
N VAL A 20 -43.71 19.54 -17.24
CA VAL A 20 -44.24 20.92 -17.39
C VAL A 20 -45.01 21.20 -16.12
N ALA A 21 -44.40 21.90 -15.18
CA ALA A 21 -45.16 22.60 -14.14
C ALA A 21 -45.97 23.72 -14.82
N THR A 22 -47.27 23.55 -14.79
CA THR A 22 -48.25 24.56 -15.25
C THR A 22 -48.13 25.81 -14.37
N ALA A 23 -47.32 26.76 -14.80
CA ALA A 23 -47.46 28.15 -14.42
C ALA A 23 -48.14 28.86 -15.61
N THR A 24 -49.43 29.00 -15.51
CA THR A 24 -50.25 29.83 -16.41
C THR A 24 -49.92 31.31 -16.17
N ALA A 25 -48.93 31.81 -16.88
CA ALA A 25 -48.78 33.22 -17.18
C ALA A 25 -48.72 33.33 -18.71
N ALA A 26 -49.67 34.06 -19.28
CA ALA A 26 -49.86 34.25 -20.70
C ALA A 26 -48.61 34.89 -21.33
N ALA A 27 -47.67 34.05 -21.79
CA ALA A 27 -46.56 34.46 -22.64
C ALA A 27 -47.07 34.48 -24.10
N SER A 28 -46.79 35.56 -24.83
CA SER A 28 -47.13 35.74 -26.23
C SER A 28 -46.58 34.60 -27.10
N PRO A 29 -47.28 34.11 -28.12
CA PRO A 29 -46.88 32.94 -28.92
C PRO A 29 -45.54 33.08 -29.65
N SER A 30 -44.99 34.28 -29.80
CA SER A 30 -43.64 34.51 -30.37
C SER A 30 -42.47 34.12 -29.46
N MET A 31 -42.65 34.17 -28.15
CA MET A 31 -41.59 33.83 -27.16
C MET A 31 -41.45 32.33 -26.97
N VAL A 32 -42.50 31.53 -27.07
CA VAL A 32 -42.50 30.09 -26.97
C VAL A 32 -41.78 29.47 -28.17
N SER A 33 -42.04 29.93 -29.37
CA SER A 33 -41.39 29.48 -30.60
C SER A 33 -39.87 29.74 -30.63
N THR A 34 -39.41 30.87 -30.07
CA THR A 34 -37.99 31.18 -29.98
C THR A 34 -37.27 30.36 -28.88
N ALA A 35 -37.94 30.04 -27.77
CA ALA A 35 -37.40 29.21 -26.71
C ALA A 35 -37.26 27.73 -27.15
N GLU A 36 -38.25 27.18 -27.87
CA GLU A 36 -38.18 25.84 -28.45
C GLU A 36 -37.08 25.74 -29.51
N SER A 37 -36.90 26.74 -30.38
CA SER A 37 -35.81 26.76 -31.36
C SER A 37 -34.42 26.83 -30.72
N LEU A 38 -34.27 27.53 -29.60
CA LEU A 38 -33.01 27.61 -28.84
C LEU A 38 -32.67 26.27 -28.13
N LEU A 39 -33.66 25.55 -27.64
CA LEU A 39 -33.50 24.23 -27.08
C LEU A 39 -33.06 23.21 -28.15
N ASP A 40 -33.70 23.23 -29.29
CA ASP A 40 -33.34 22.38 -30.44
C ASP A 40 -31.90 22.62 -30.90
N ILE A 41 -31.43 23.85 -30.92
CA ILE A 41 -30.05 24.18 -31.27
C ILE A 41 -29.08 23.65 -30.20
N ARG A 42 -29.42 23.78 -28.92
CA ARG A 42 -28.57 23.33 -27.81
C ARG A 42 -28.37 21.82 -27.79
N GLU A 43 -29.37 21.03 -28.15
CA GLU A 43 -29.34 19.57 -28.06
C GLU A 43 -29.08 18.86 -29.38
N ARG A 44 -29.03 19.59 -30.49
CA ARG A 44 -29.00 19.05 -31.84
C ARG A 44 -27.94 18.01 -32.12
N ARG A 45 -26.75 18.13 -31.51
CA ARG A 45 -25.61 17.21 -31.73
C ARG A 45 -25.28 16.30 -30.53
N ASN A 46 -26.11 16.33 -29.47
CA ASN A 46 -25.84 15.57 -28.26
C ASN A 46 -25.71 14.06 -28.54
N TRP A 47 -26.53 13.51 -29.41
CA TRP A 47 -26.48 12.11 -29.82
C TRP A 47 -25.20 11.77 -30.57
N LEU A 48 -24.72 12.66 -31.43
CA LEU A 48 -23.48 12.46 -32.20
C LEU A 48 -22.24 12.55 -31.29
N ILE A 49 -22.21 13.51 -30.38
CA ILE A 49 -21.19 13.63 -29.33
C ILE A 49 -21.14 12.37 -28.50
N HIS A 50 -22.31 11.84 -28.09
CA HIS A 50 -22.39 10.59 -27.33
C HIS A 50 -21.84 9.41 -28.13
N GLN A 51 -22.18 9.27 -29.41
CA GLN A 51 -21.65 8.19 -30.26
C GLN A 51 -20.13 8.23 -30.39
N PHE A 52 -19.54 9.38 -30.70
CA PHE A 52 -18.08 9.51 -30.81
C PHE A 52 -17.40 9.25 -29.47
N TYR A 53 -17.99 9.70 -28.35
CA TYR A 53 -17.45 9.42 -27.03
C TYR A 53 -17.44 7.93 -26.69
N VAL A 54 -18.55 7.21 -26.96
CA VAL A 54 -18.65 5.76 -26.71
C VAL A 54 -17.72 4.96 -27.62
N ARG A 55 -17.56 5.38 -28.89
CA ARG A 55 -16.63 4.76 -29.84
C ARG A 55 -15.17 5.09 -29.56
N GLN A 56 -14.90 5.97 -28.58
CA GLN A 56 -13.54 6.44 -28.24
C GLN A 56 -12.84 7.24 -29.36
N GLU A 57 -13.59 7.77 -30.30
CA GLU A 57 -13.15 8.67 -31.37
C GLU A 57 -13.02 10.11 -30.82
N TYR A 58 -12.03 10.33 -29.93
CA TYR A 58 -11.94 11.55 -29.13
C TYR A 58 -11.61 12.81 -29.93
N ALA A 59 -10.85 12.70 -31.01
CA ALA A 59 -10.52 13.83 -31.87
C ALA A 59 -11.76 14.38 -32.59
N ASP A 60 -12.57 13.48 -33.16
CA ASP A 60 -13.81 13.85 -33.85
C ASP A 60 -14.86 14.34 -32.85
N CYS A 61 -14.92 13.71 -31.68
CA CYS A 61 -15.75 14.16 -30.57
C CYS A 61 -15.43 15.62 -30.19
N LEU A 62 -14.15 15.96 -30.03
CA LEU A 62 -13.74 17.33 -29.69
C LEU A 62 -14.11 18.34 -30.77
N SER A 63 -13.95 18.02 -32.06
CA SER A 63 -14.31 18.91 -33.16
C SER A 63 -15.82 19.23 -33.16
N VAL A 64 -16.65 18.19 -32.95
CA VAL A 64 -18.12 18.36 -32.87
C VAL A 64 -18.52 19.13 -31.61
N LEU A 65 -17.85 18.89 -30.47
CA LEU A 65 -18.09 19.62 -29.22
C LEU A 65 -17.80 21.12 -29.38
N GLU A 66 -16.68 21.47 -30.02
CA GLU A 66 -16.29 22.86 -30.23
C GLU A 66 -17.26 23.56 -31.15
N ALA A 67 -17.67 22.93 -32.24
CA ALA A 67 -18.69 23.46 -33.14
C ALA A 67 -20.03 23.66 -32.40
N GLN A 68 -20.47 22.70 -31.58
CA GLN A 68 -21.70 22.82 -30.81
C GLN A 68 -21.63 23.94 -29.77
N LEU A 69 -20.49 24.06 -29.05
CA LEU A 69 -20.32 25.14 -28.05
C LEU A 69 -20.26 26.52 -28.69
N GLN A 70 -19.67 26.66 -29.88
CA GLN A 70 -19.67 27.92 -30.64
C GLN A 70 -21.07 28.31 -31.07
N GLU A 71 -21.87 27.39 -31.63
CA GLU A 71 -23.26 27.65 -32.05
C GLU A 71 -24.18 28.03 -30.87
N CYS A 72 -23.96 27.40 -29.69
CA CYS A 72 -24.78 27.64 -28.50
C CYS A 72 -24.23 28.75 -27.58
N GLY A 73 -23.20 29.51 -28.00
CA GLY A 73 -22.57 30.52 -27.14
C GLY A 73 -22.03 29.99 -25.83
N GLY A 74 -21.58 28.74 -25.81
CA GLY A 74 -21.01 28.06 -24.61
C GLY A 74 -22.06 27.50 -23.63
N VAL A 75 -23.36 27.63 -23.90
CA VAL A 75 -24.44 27.25 -22.96
C VAL A 75 -25.08 25.91 -23.35
N CYS A 76 -24.28 24.86 -23.45
CA CYS A 76 -24.77 23.48 -23.66
C CYS A 76 -24.25 22.57 -22.54
N GLU A 77 -25.13 22.16 -21.62
CA GLU A 77 -24.76 21.33 -20.44
C GLU A 77 -24.06 20.05 -20.87
N TYR A 78 -24.65 19.29 -21.80
CA TYR A 78 -24.13 18.00 -22.22
C TYR A 78 -22.75 18.11 -22.90
N ALA A 79 -22.57 19.12 -23.76
CA ALA A 79 -21.32 19.38 -24.45
C ALA A 79 -20.20 19.73 -23.44
N LEU A 80 -20.51 20.60 -22.46
CA LEU A 80 -19.57 20.94 -21.37
C LEU A 80 -19.22 19.72 -20.51
N TYR A 81 -20.22 18.89 -20.19
CA TYR A 81 -20.05 17.66 -19.43
C TYR A 81 -19.08 16.70 -20.13
N VAL A 82 -19.31 16.39 -21.42
CA VAL A 82 -18.44 15.48 -22.18
C VAL A 82 -17.05 16.08 -22.41
N LYS A 83 -16.95 17.38 -22.69
CA LYS A 83 -15.65 18.08 -22.80
C LYS A 83 -14.86 17.99 -21.48
N GLY A 84 -15.53 18.16 -20.34
CA GLY A 84 -14.96 17.98 -19.01
C GLY A 84 -14.42 16.56 -18.78
N LEU A 85 -15.16 15.53 -19.23
CA LEU A 85 -14.69 14.12 -19.16
C LEU A 85 -13.43 13.91 -20.01
N LEU A 86 -13.39 14.45 -21.23
CA LEU A 86 -12.24 14.33 -22.12
C LEU A 86 -11.02 15.05 -21.55
N LYS A 87 -11.17 16.28 -21.03
CA LYS A 87 -10.10 17.04 -20.38
C LYS A 87 -9.56 16.35 -19.12
N ARG A 88 -10.43 15.69 -18.34
CA ARG A 88 -9.99 14.88 -17.20
C ARG A 88 -9.15 13.68 -17.65
N ARG A 89 -9.48 13.04 -18.77
CA ARG A 89 -8.75 11.91 -19.33
C ARG A 89 -7.38 12.31 -19.89
N THR A 90 -7.24 13.53 -20.44
CA THR A 90 -5.95 14.09 -20.89
C THR A 90 -5.09 14.57 -19.71
N GLY A 91 -5.60 14.59 -18.49
CA GLY A 91 -4.89 15.05 -17.28
C GLY A 91 -5.05 16.55 -16.99
N GLU A 92 -5.79 17.29 -17.78
CA GLU A 92 -6.07 18.73 -17.60
C GLU A 92 -7.17 18.95 -16.56
N LEU A 93 -6.87 18.59 -15.28
CA LEU A 93 -7.87 18.54 -14.22
C LEU A 93 -8.47 19.89 -13.87
N THR A 94 -7.70 20.98 -13.96
CA THR A 94 -8.17 22.34 -13.67
C THR A 94 -9.18 22.84 -14.70
N GLU A 95 -8.92 22.58 -15.97
CA GLU A 95 -9.89 22.91 -17.03
C GLU A 95 -11.14 22.06 -16.93
N SER A 96 -10.98 20.76 -16.67
CA SER A 96 -12.09 19.84 -16.43
C SER A 96 -12.97 20.32 -15.28
N LEU A 97 -12.38 20.80 -14.18
CA LEU A 97 -13.13 21.34 -13.04
C LEU A 97 -13.96 22.57 -13.46
N ASN A 98 -13.36 23.52 -14.17
CA ASN A 98 -14.05 24.72 -14.65
C ASN A 98 -15.23 24.37 -15.55
N LEU A 99 -15.07 23.40 -16.46
CA LEU A 99 -16.14 22.94 -17.35
C LEU A 99 -17.29 22.28 -16.58
N PHE A 100 -17.00 21.44 -15.57
CA PHE A 100 -18.06 20.87 -14.76
C PHE A 100 -18.74 21.90 -13.85
N GLN A 101 -18.02 22.88 -13.33
CA GLN A 101 -18.61 23.98 -12.57
C GLN A 101 -19.54 24.83 -13.44
N THR A 102 -19.17 25.13 -14.70
CA THR A 102 -20.07 25.80 -15.64
C THR A 102 -21.30 24.95 -15.96
N ALA A 103 -21.16 23.63 -16.10
CA ALA A 103 -22.30 22.74 -16.28
C ALA A 103 -23.24 22.75 -15.06
N VAL A 104 -22.70 22.81 -13.83
CA VAL A 104 -23.51 22.99 -12.60
C VAL A 104 -24.24 24.32 -12.57
N LEU A 105 -23.61 25.42 -13.03
CA LEU A 105 -24.27 26.73 -13.09
C LEU A 105 -25.42 26.72 -14.07
N ILE A 106 -25.33 25.98 -15.18
CA ILE A 106 -26.43 25.85 -16.18
C ILE A 106 -27.58 25.01 -15.59
N ASN A 107 -27.24 23.88 -14.94
CA ASN A 107 -28.22 22.98 -14.35
C ASN A 107 -27.81 22.53 -12.94
N PRO A 108 -28.17 23.32 -11.90
CA PRO A 108 -27.82 23.01 -10.51
C PRO A 108 -28.54 21.77 -9.96
N GLN A 109 -29.66 21.39 -10.54
CA GLN A 109 -30.48 20.25 -10.08
C GLN A 109 -30.02 18.90 -10.67
N ASN A 110 -28.99 18.89 -11.50
CA ASN A 110 -28.45 17.65 -12.05
C ASN A 110 -27.38 17.06 -11.12
N PRO A 111 -27.66 15.96 -10.40
CA PRO A 111 -26.72 15.36 -9.48
C PRO A 111 -25.49 14.79 -10.18
N ALA A 112 -25.58 14.46 -11.48
CA ALA A 112 -24.45 13.95 -12.25
C ALA A 112 -23.35 15.02 -12.41
N ASN A 113 -23.72 16.30 -12.63
CA ASN A 113 -22.76 17.40 -12.73
C ASN A 113 -22.03 17.61 -11.39
N GLN A 114 -22.77 17.64 -10.28
CA GLN A 114 -22.20 17.77 -8.93
C GLN A 114 -21.22 16.63 -8.64
N ARG A 115 -21.59 15.38 -8.97
CA ARG A 115 -20.73 14.22 -8.80
C ARG A 115 -19.44 14.34 -9.60
N GLN A 116 -19.47 14.89 -10.83
CA GLN A 116 -18.24 15.06 -11.63
C GLN A 116 -17.34 16.16 -11.06
N VAL A 117 -17.91 17.24 -10.55
CA VAL A 117 -17.15 18.27 -9.81
C VAL A 117 -16.46 17.63 -8.61
N ALA A 118 -17.20 16.88 -7.79
CA ALA A 118 -16.65 16.18 -6.62
C ALA A 118 -15.52 15.21 -6.99
N GLN A 119 -15.71 14.42 -8.05
CA GLN A 119 -14.71 13.48 -8.53
C GLN A 119 -13.44 14.17 -9.05
N THR A 120 -13.60 15.33 -9.71
CA THR A 120 -12.45 16.10 -10.18
C THR A 120 -11.70 16.77 -9.01
N LEU A 121 -12.42 17.28 -8.01
CA LEU A 121 -11.84 17.79 -6.76
C LEU A 121 -11.05 16.69 -6.01
N PHE A 122 -11.60 15.46 -5.96
CA PHE A 122 -10.91 14.31 -5.40
C PHE A 122 -9.57 14.04 -6.10
N LEU A 123 -9.55 14.06 -7.45
CA LEU A 123 -8.33 13.87 -8.24
C LEU A 123 -7.31 15.01 -8.05
N LEU A 124 -7.78 16.23 -7.76
CA LEU A 124 -6.95 17.39 -7.42
C LEU A 124 -6.43 17.35 -5.97
N GLY A 125 -6.81 16.35 -5.18
CA GLY A 125 -6.42 16.22 -3.76
C GLY A 125 -7.19 17.11 -2.80
N ARG A 126 -8.25 17.83 -3.28
CA ARG A 126 -9.09 18.68 -2.45
C ARG A 126 -10.21 17.87 -1.79
N HIS A 127 -9.83 16.95 -0.89
CA HIS A 127 -10.75 15.93 -0.37
C HIS A 127 -11.91 16.48 0.44
N HIS A 128 -11.74 17.54 1.25
CA HIS A 128 -12.85 18.15 2.00
C HIS A 128 -13.90 18.74 1.05
N ALA A 129 -13.48 19.55 0.09
CA ALA A 129 -14.40 20.12 -0.90
C ALA A 129 -15.09 19.04 -1.77
N ALA A 130 -14.39 17.91 -2.02
CA ALA A 130 -14.99 16.78 -2.72
C ALA A 130 -16.10 16.14 -1.90
N ILE A 131 -15.92 15.97 -0.58
CA ILE A 131 -16.96 15.43 0.32
C ILE A 131 -18.21 16.31 0.30
N ASP A 132 -18.05 17.65 0.44
CA ASP A 132 -19.16 18.60 0.42
C ASP A 132 -19.96 18.48 -0.88
N MET A 133 -19.28 18.39 -2.02
CA MET A 133 -19.93 18.25 -3.33
C MET A 133 -20.59 16.88 -3.53
N PHE A 134 -20.03 15.80 -2.98
CA PHE A 134 -20.68 14.48 -2.99
C PHE A 134 -21.94 14.47 -2.12
N GLN A 135 -21.90 15.10 -0.95
CA GLN A 135 -23.07 15.24 -0.08
C GLN A 135 -24.17 16.06 -0.74
N GLU A 136 -23.81 17.14 -1.44
CA GLU A 136 -24.78 17.94 -2.20
C GLU A 136 -25.38 17.14 -3.36
N ALA A 137 -24.58 16.34 -4.07
CA ALA A 137 -25.09 15.44 -5.10
C ALA A 137 -26.08 14.41 -4.54
N HIS A 138 -25.80 13.89 -3.34
CA HIS A 138 -26.70 12.98 -2.63
C HIS A 138 -28.01 13.66 -2.23
N ARG A 139 -27.93 14.86 -1.64
CA ARG A 139 -29.10 15.66 -1.26
C ARG A 139 -30.03 15.96 -2.46
N ILE A 140 -29.45 16.33 -3.60
CA ILE A 140 -30.25 16.61 -4.83
C ILE A 140 -30.94 15.32 -5.32
N ARG A 141 -30.28 14.16 -5.23
CA ARG A 141 -30.91 12.87 -5.59
C ARG A 141 -32.09 12.53 -4.69
N GLU A 142 -31.94 12.74 -3.37
CA GLU A 142 -33.04 12.55 -2.42
C GLU A 142 -34.23 13.44 -2.72
N VAL A 143 -33.99 14.74 -2.97
CA VAL A 143 -35.04 15.71 -3.33
C VAL A 143 -35.74 15.32 -4.63
N ASN A 144 -35.00 14.84 -5.62
CA ASN A 144 -35.53 14.41 -6.90
C ASN A 144 -36.24 13.03 -6.85
N GLY A 145 -36.29 12.37 -5.70
CA GLY A 145 -36.88 11.04 -5.54
C GLY A 145 -36.09 9.94 -6.27
N VAL A 146 -34.84 10.20 -6.67
CA VAL A 146 -33.95 9.24 -7.29
C VAL A 146 -33.27 8.44 -6.17
N GLY A 147 -33.38 7.13 -6.21
CA GLY A 147 -32.82 6.25 -5.17
C GLY A 147 -31.35 6.51 -4.85
N ASP A 148 -30.91 6.07 -3.68
CA ASP A 148 -29.55 6.26 -3.19
C ASP A 148 -28.51 5.63 -4.14
N ASP A 149 -27.30 6.20 -4.21
CA ASP A 149 -26.23 5.77 -5.11
C ASP A 149 -25.01 5.33 -4.28
N TRP A 150 -24.74 4.03 -4.30
CA TRP A 150 -23.60 3.46 -3.60
C TRP A 150 -22.25 4.09 -3.99
N VAL A 151 -22.12 4.60 -5.24
CA VAL A 151 -20.89 5.21 -5.74
C VAL A 151 -20.58 6.52 -5.00
N ILE A 152 -21.60 7.29 -4.62
CA ILE A 152 -21.42 8.53 -3.85
C ILE A 152 -20.82 8.20 -2.48
N HIS A 153 -21.42 7.25 -1.74
CA HIS A 153 -20.93 6.84 -0.43
C HIS A 153 -19.56 6.19 -0.50
N TYR A 154 -19.30 5.39 -1.54
CA TYR A 154 -17.98 4.83 -1.81
C TYR A 154 -16.94 5.95 -2.00
N SER A 155 -17.26 6.97 -2.81
CA SER A 155 -16.35 8.08 -3.08
C SER A 155 -16.08 8.94 -1.85
N ILE A 156 -17.09 9.18 -1.02
CA ILE A 156 -16.96 9.85 0.29
C ILE A 156 -16.02 9.04 1.20
N GLY A 157 -16.22 7.72 1.29
CA GLY A 157 -15.35 6.83 2.05
C GLY A 157 -13.90 6.89 1.57
N MET A 158 -13.68 6.93 0.25
CA MET A 158 -12.33 7.11 -0.31
C MET A 158 -11.71 8.46 0.07
N CYS A 159 -12.48 9.56 0.07
CA CYS A 159 -11.99 10.86 0.53
C CYS A 159 -11.51 10.79 1.99
N TYR A 160 -12.29 10.16 2.88
CA TYR A 160 -11.91 10.00 4.29
C TYR A 160 -10.67 9.12 4.46
N VAL A 161 -10.49 8.09 3.64
CA VAL A 161 -9.24 7.29 3.66
C VAL A 161 -8.01 8.15 3.38
N TYR A 162 -8.07 9.06 2.39
CA TYR A 162 -6.96 9.97 2.09
C TYR A 162 -6.75 11.02 3.18
N LEU A 163 -7.80 11.44 3.87
CA LEU A 163 -7.72 12.31 5.05
C LEU A 163 -7.25 11.57 6.32
N LYS A 164 -7.08 10.24 6.25
CA LYS A 164 -6.72 9.34 7.36
C LYS A 164 -7.78 9.29 8.48
N ASP A 165 -8.99 9.73 8.20
CA ASP A 165 -10.15 9.56 9.09
C ASP A 165 -10.81 8.21 8.79
N TYR A 166 -10.30 7.17 9.44
CA TYR A 166 -10.72 5.80 9.15
C TYR A 166 -12.11 5.47 9.71
N ASP A 167 -12.55 6.14 10.76
CA ASP A 167 -13.85 5.89 11.38
C ASP A 167 -14.98 6.42 10.50
N SER A 168 -14.84 7.64 9.97
CA SER A 168 -15.76 8.20 8.99
C SER A 168 -15.73 7.44 7.65
N ALA A 169 -14.54 6.93 7.25
CA ALA A 169 -14.43 6.09 6.06
C ALA A 169 -15.20 4.77 6.23
N GLU A 170 -15.09 4.11 7.39
CA GLU A 170 -15.83 2.89 7.71
C GLU A 170 -17.33 3.10 7.60
N THR A 171 -17.86 4.16 8.24
CA THR A 171 -19.30 4.48 8.20
C THR A 171 -19.80 4.73 6.78
N ALA A 172 -19.03 5.45 5.96
CA ALA A 172 -19.37 5.71 4.56
C ALA A 172 -19.36 4.44 3.71
N PHE A 173 -18.37 3.55 3.88
CA PHE A 173 -18.33 2.28 3.15
C PHE A 173 -19.45 1.32 3.60
N VAL A 174 -19.78 1.24 4.89
CA VAL A 174 -20.91 0.45 5.38
C VAL A 174 -22.20 0.95 4.73
N ARG A 175 -22.41 2.27 4.67
CA ARG A 175 -23.57 2.86 3.98
C ARG A 175 -23.60 2.50 2.49
N SER A 176 -22.46 2.55 1.80
CA SER A 176 -22.35 2.11 0.41
C SER A 176 -22.77 0.65 0.21
N ILE A 177 -22.37 -0.24 1.14
CA ILE A 177 -22.70 -1.68 1.10
C ILE A 177 -24.19 -1.93 1.37
N THR A 178 -24.82 -1.15 2.25
CA THR A 178 -26.27 -1.26 2.53
C THR A 178 -27.11 -0.88 1.32
N VAL A 179 -26.66 0.10 0.53
CA VAL A 179 -27.32 0.48 -0.73
C VAL A 179 -27.13 -0.62 -1.79
N GLN A 180 -25.90 -1.00 -2.03
CA GLN A 180 -25.57 -2.06 -2.99
C GLN A 180 -24.26 -2.74 -2.57
N ARG A 181 -24.30 -4.07 -2.48
CA ARG A 181 -23.11 -4.88 -2.24
C ARG A 181 -22.24 -4.90 -3.50
N HIS A 182 -21.02 -4.37 -3.40
CA HIS A 182 -20.06 -4.32 -4.48
C HIS A 182 -18.66 -4.70 -4.00
N ASP A 183 -17.95 -5.51 -4.80
CA ASP A 183 -16.61 -6.05 -4.48
C ASP A 183 -15.61 -4.96 -4.11
N CYS A 184 -15.63 -3.84 -4.85
CA CYS A 184 -14.73 -2.71 -4.61
C CYS A 184 -14.89 -2.15 -3.19
N THR A 185 -16.15 -1.95 -2.75
CA THR A 185 -16.45 -1.36 -1.45
C THR A 185 -16.03 -2.28 -0.32
N MET A 186 -16.29 -3.57 -0.46
CA MET A 186 -15.91 -4.58 0.54
C MET A 186 -14.38 -4.68 0.68
N LEU A 187 -13.65 -4.64 -0.44
CA LEU A 187 -12.19 -4.63 -0.42
C LEU A 187 -11.63 -3.38 0.25
N GLN A 188 -12.23 -2.20 0.01
CA GLN A 188 -11.76 -0.97 0.64
C GLN A 188 -12.12 -0.92 2.13
N LEU A 189 -13.32 -1.36 2.51
CA LEU A 189 -13.71 -1.48 3.92
C LEU A 189 -12.72 -2.39 4.67
N GLY A 190 -12.41 -3.57 4.10
CA GLY A 190 -11.43 -4.45 4.72
C GLY A 190 -10.03 -3.85 4.83
N LYS A 191 -9.60 -3.04 3.84
CA LYS A 191 -8.33 -2.29 3.95
C LYS A 191 -8.38 -1.24 5.06
N VAL A 192 -9.50 -0.55 5.25
CA VAL A 192 -9.68 0.42 6.35
C VAL A 192 -9.56 -0.27 7.69
N LEU A 193 -10.23 -1.40 7.89
CA LEU A 193 -10.12 -2.20 9.11
C LEU A 193 -8.68 -2.66 9.38
N VAL A 194 -7.94 -3.02 8.32
CA VAL A 194 -6.50 -3.35 8.45
C VAL A 194 -5.66 -2.14 8.86
N LEU A 195 -5.99 -0.93 8.38
CA LEU A 195 -5.31 0.32 8.78
C LEU A 195 -5.63 0.71 10.24
N GLN A 196 -6.84 0.43 10.70
CA GLN A 196 -7.26 0.56 12.11
C GLN A 196 -6.65 -0.54 13.01
N LYS A 197 -5.94 -1.53 12.42
CA LYS A 197 -5.39 -2.72 13.09
C LYS A 197 -6.45 -3.68 13.65
N ASP A 198 -7.70 -3.56 13.23
CA ASP A 198 -8.78 -4.49 13.60
C ASP A 198 -8.79 -5.70 12.64
N TYR A 199 -7.77 -6.54 12.76
CA TYR A 199 -7.61 -7.72 11.91
C TYR A 199 -8.75 -8.73 12.05
N PRO A 200 -9.28 -9.02 13.27
CA PRO A 200 -10.37 -9.97 13.42
C PRO A 200 -11.65 -9.59 12.67
N ARG A 201 -12.01 -8.29 12.67
CA ARG A 201 -13.17 -7.82 11.90
C ARG A 201 -12.92 -7.89 10.40
N ALA A 202 -11.71 -7.53 9.95
CA ALA A 202 -11.33 -7.62 8.54
C ALA A 202 -11.38 -9.06 8.02
N VAL A 203 -10.90 -10.05 8.80
CA VAL A 203 -10.97 -11.48 8.43
C VAL A 203 -12.41 -11.93 8.28
N ARG A 204 -13.27 -11.65 9.27
CA ARG A 204 -14.71 -12.01 9.23
C ARG A 204 -15.40 -11.41 8.01
N LEU A 205 -15.18 -10.12 7.76
CA LEU A 205 -15.74 -9.40 6.60
C LEU A 205 -15.37 -10.10 5.28
N TYR A 206 -14.09 -10.40 5.09
CA TYR A 206 -13.63 -11.04 3.87
C TYR A 206 -14.12 -12.49 3.74
N GLN A 207 -14.25 -13.23 4.84
CA GLN A 207 -14.80 -14.58 4.84
C GLN A 207 -16.28 -14.60 4.48
N GLU A 208 -17.11 -13.73 5.06
CA GLU A 208 -18.53 -13.57 4.72
C GLU A 208 -18.70 -13.25 3.23
N PHE A 209 -17.82 -12.39 2.72
CA PHE A 209 -17.91 -12.00 1.33
C PHE A 209 -17.48 -13.12 0.38
N LEU A 210 -16.50 -13.94 0.76
CA LEU A 210 -16.11 -15.13 0.03
C LEU A 210 -17.24 -16.19 -0.10
N GLN A 211 -18.20 -16.22 0.84
CA GLN A 211 -19.36 -17.10 0.74
C GLN A 211 -20.27 -16.71 -0.44
N THR A 212 -20.34 -15.41 -0.76
CA THR A 212 -21.13 -14.91 -1.88
C THR A 212 -20.36 -14.90 -3.21
N SER A 213 -19.03 -14.73 -3.14
CA SER A 213 -18.15 -14.65 -4.32
C SER A 213 -16.89 -15.49 -4.11
N PRO A 214 -16.99 -16.85 -4.17
CA PRO A 214 -15.88 -17.75 -3.82
C PRO A 214 -14.68 -17.66 -4.76
N ASP A 215 -14.88 -17.26 -6.00
CA ASP A 215 -13.86 -17.22 -7.05
C ASP A 215 -13.22 -15.83 -7.24
N ASN A 216 -13.46 -14.91 -6.31
CA ASN A 216 -12.91 -13.57 -6.40
C ASN A 216 -11.41 -13.57 -6.05
N VAL A 217 -10.56 -13.51 -7.08
CA VAL A 217 -9.09 -13.54 -6.98
C VAL A 217 -8.53 -12.40 -6.12
N LYS A 218 -9.13 -11.18 -6.22
CA LYS A 218 -8.68 -10.01 -5.43
C LYS A 218 -8.95 -10.23 -3.95
N LEU A 219 -10.09 -10.79 -3.62
CA LEU A 219 -10.51 -11.06 -2.24
C LEU A 219 -9.68 -12.20 -1.62
N LEU A 220 -9.46 -13.30 -2.36
CA LEU A 220 -8.60 -14.39 -1.92
C LEU A 220 -7.16 -13.91 -1.65
N THR A 221 -6.64 -13.04 -2.52
CA THR A 221 -5.31 -12.44 -2.33
C THR A 221 -5.29 -11.55 -1.07
N ALA A 222 -6.30 -10.69 -0.89
CA ALA A 222 -6.38 -9.79 0.27
C ALA A 222 -6.48 -10.58 1.59
N LEU A 223 -7.29 -11.63 1.62
CA LEU A 223 -7.45 -12.50 2.80
C LEU A 223 -6.16 -13.28 3.10
N GLY A 224 -5.49 -13.82 2.07
CA GLY A 224 -4.20 -14.48 2.23
C GLY A 224 -3.12 -13.56 2.81
N LEU A 225 -3.04 -12.31 2.31
CA LEU A 225 -2.13 -11.29 2.84
C LEU A 225 -2.49 -10.87 4.26
N LEU A 226 -3.77 -10.83 4.60
CA LEU A 226 -4.24 -10.50 5.94
C LEU A 226 -3.84 -11.58 6.94
N TYR A 227 -3.98 -12.87 6.58
CA TYR A 227 -3.53 -13.97 7.44
C TYR A 227 -2.01 -13.96 7.66
N LEU A 228 -1.21 -13.49 6.69
CA LEU A 228 0.24 -13.28 6.92
C LEU A 228 0.51 -12.17 7.94
N ARG A 229 -0.33 -11.13 7.99
CA ARG A 229 -0.20 -10.07 9.01
C ARG A 229 -0.62 -10.51 10.42
N VAL A 230 -1.51 -11.50 10.50
CA VAL A 230 -1.99 -12.09 11.76
C VAL A 230 -1.09 -13.24 12.23
N ASP A 231 0.03 -13.46 11.50
CA ASP A 231 0.98 -14.54 11.77
C ASP A 231 0.34 -15.95 11.74
N ASN A 232 -0.52 -16.18 10.73
CA ASN A 232 -1.12 -17.48 10.47
C ASN A 232 -0.76 -17.99 9.06
N PRO A 233 0.49 -18.47 8.86
CA PRO A 233 0.98 -18.93 7.56
C PRO A 233 0.16 -20.07 6.93
N PRO A 234 -0.35 -21.08 7.69
CA PRO A 234 -1.12 -22.17 7.09
C PRO A 234 -2.39 -21.68 6.39
N GLN A 235 -3.15 -20.80 7.05
CA GLN A 235 -4.37 -20.24 6.45
C GLN A 235 -4.04 -19.32 5.28
N ALA A 236 -2.99 -18.50 5.41
CA ALA A 236 -2.51 -17.68 4.31
C ALA A 236 -2.18 -18.51 3.07
N PHE A 237 -1.42 -19.61 3.25
CA PHE A 237 -1.03 -20.50 2.15
C PHE A 237 -2.24 -21.17 1.49
N HIS A 238 -3.25 -21.55 2.27
CA HIS A 238 -4.51 -22.13 1.76
C HIS A 238 -5.24 -21.15 0.82
N TYR A 239 -5.47 -19.90 1.26
CA TYR A 239 -6.19 -18.91 0.45
C TYR A 239 -5.37 -18.42 -0.76
N LEU A 240 -4.06 -18.26 -0.60
CA LEU A 240 -3.17 -17.94 -1.71
C LEU A 240 -3.09 -19.07 -2.72
N GLY A 241 -3.11 -20.33 -2.26
CA GLY A 241 -3.20 -21.52 -3.10
C GLY A 241 -4.47 -21.52 -3.96
N LYS A 242 -5.64 -21.29 -3.35
CA LYS A 242 -6.90 -21.11 -4.09
C LYS A 242 -6.84 -19.97 -5.10
N CYS A 243 -6.25 -18.86 -4.73
CA CYS A 243 -6.03 -17.73 -5.65
C CYS A 243 -5.20 -18.15 -6.87
N LEU A 244 -4.13 -18.91 -6.66
CA LEU A 244 -3.21 -19.35 -7.72
C LEU A 244 -3.80 -20.47 -8.60
N THR A 245 -4.76 -21.26 -8.11
CA THR A 245 -5.51 -22.21 -8.97
C THR A 245 -6.42 -21.49 -9.95
N LEU A 246 -7.03 -20.37 -9.52
CA LEU A 246 -7.89 -19.55 -10.40
C LEU A 246 -7.07 -18.64 -11.32
N ASN A 247 -5.99 -18.06 -10.82
CA ASN A 247 -5.10 -17.18 -11.57
C ASN A 247 -3.64 -17.48 -11.22
N SER A 248 -3.03 -18.42 -11.95
CA SER A 248 -1.66 -18.86 -11.75
C SER A 248 -0.61 -17.79 -11.98
N SER A 249 -0.96 -16.67 -12.64
CA SER A 249 -0.05 -15.58 -12.96
C SER A 249 -0.19 -14.37 -12.05
N ASN A 250 -0.98 -14.44 -10.96
CA ASN A 250 -1.12 -13.33 -10.01
C ASN A 250 0.20 -13.08 -9.26
N PRO A 251 0.91 -11.97 -9.55
CA PRO A 251 2.26 -11.77 -9.01
C PRO A 251 2.26 -11.52 -7.50
N THR A 252 1.21 -10.90 -6.95
CA THR A 252 1.10 -10.65 -5.52
C THR A 252 0.87 -11.94 -4.73
N ALA A 253 0.04 -12.82 -5.23
CA ALA A 253 -0.19 -14.13 -4.62
C ALA A 253 1.05 -15.02 -4.72
N ILE A 254 1.76 -15.02 -5.86
CA ILE A 254 3.02 -15.75 -6.03
C ILE A 254 4.07 -15.25 -5.04
N MET A 255 4.25 -13.92 -4.91
CA MET A 255 5.20 -13.32 -3.97
C MET A 255 4.89 -13.71 -2.52
N ALA A 256 3.62 -13.63 -2.12
CA ALA A 256 3.20 -13.97 -0.77
C ALA A 256 3.36 -15.47 -0.48
N ALA A 257 2.97 -16.34 -1.39
CA ALA A 257 3.19 -17.78 -1.23
C ALA A 257 4.69 -18.13 -1.19
N ALA A 258 5.50 -17.50 -2.04
CA ALA A 258 6.95 -17.71 -2.04
C ALA A 258 7.61 -17.18 -0.75
N SER A 259 7.07 -16.13 -0.11
CA SER A 259 7.60 -15.67 1.18
C SER A 259 7.32 -16.65 2.31
N ILE A 260 6.19 -17.36 2.30
CA ILE A 260 5.89 -18.44 3.25
C ILE A 260 6.87 -19.63 3.04
N ILE A 261 7.08 -20.00 1.77
CA ILE A 261 8.02 -21.08 1.42
C ILE A 261 9.46 -20.69 1.85
N HIS A 262 9.83 -19.44 1.65
CA HIS A 262 11.12 -18.91 2.10
C HIS A 262 11.27 -19.01 3.64
N SER A 263 10.26 -18.62 4.41
CA SER A 263 10.30 -18.70 5.89
C SER A 263 10.37 -20.14 6.40
N ASN A 264 9.90 -21.11 5.61
CA ASN A 264 10.02 -22.54 5.92
C ASN A 264 11.40 -23.14 5.55
N GLY A 265 12.32 -22.34 4.98
CA GLY A 265 13.67 -22.78 4.62
C GLY A 265 13.81 -23.36 3.21
N ASP A 266 12.73 -23.48 2.43
CA ASP A 266 12.76 -24.01 1.07
C ASP A 266 13.18 -22.95 0.03
N PHE A 267 14.41 -22.43 0.16
CA PHE A 267 14.90 -21.31 -0.66
C PHE A 267 14.91 -21.59 -2.16
N GLY A 268 15.14 -22.85 -2.58
CA GLY A 268 15.14 -23.26 -3.97
C GLY A 268 13.77 -23.14 -4.62
N VAL A 269 12.74 -23.63 -3.93
CA VAL A 269 11.34 -23.55 -4.40
C VAL A 269 10.86 -22.09 -4.40
N ALA A 270 11.16 -21.34 -3.34
CA ALA A 270 10.85 -19.92 -3.24
C ALA A 270 11.47 -19.13 -4.42
N LEU A 271 12.74 -19.37 -4.74
CA LEU A 271 13.46 -18.73 -5.85
C LEU A 271 12.77 -18.99 -7.21
N ASN A 272 12.35 -20.23 -7.46
CA ASN A 272 11.64 -20.58 -8.70
C ASN A 272 10.30 -19.81 -8.81
N LYS A 273 9.56 -19.69 -7.70
CA LYS A 273 8.32 -18.90 -7.67
C LYS A 273 8.59 -17.40 -7.88
N TYR A 274 9.61 -16.85 -7.24
CA TYR A 274 9.98 -15.45 -7.45
C TYR A 274 10.41 -15.16 -8.89
N ARG A 275 11.11 -16.09 -9.58
CA ARG A 275 11.46 -15.94 -11.01
C ARG A 275 10.23 -15.80 -11.90
N VAL A 276 9.17 -16.55 -11.63
CA VAL A 276 7.90 -16.40 -12.36
C VAL A 276 7.28 -15.03 -12.10
N ALA A 277 7.33 -14.54 -10.87
CA ALA A 277 6.82 -13.21 -10.53
C ALA A 277 7.63 -12.06 -11.17
N VAL A 278 8.96 -12.21 -11.31
CA VAL A 278 9.84 -11.20 -11.97
C VAL A 278 9.42 -10.95 -13.42
N ALA A 279 9.00 -11.98 -14.14
CA ALA A 279 8.54 -11.83 -15.54
C ALA A 279 7.34 -10.88 -15.66
N LYS A 280 6.52 -10.76 -14.60
CA LYS A 280 5.34 -9.87 -14.56
C LYS A 280 5.63 -8.53 -13.89
N LEU A 281 6.53 -8.51 -12.90
CA LEU A 281 6.88 -7.34 -12.11
C LEU A 281 8.41 -7.09 -12.09
N PRO A 282 9.05 -6.78 -13.24
CA PRO A 282 10.51 -6.62 -13.32
C PRO A 282 11.05 -5.41 -12.53
N HIS A 283 10.20 -4.43 -12.23
CA HIS A 283 10.56 -3.19 -11.50
C HIS A 283 10.17 -3.23 -10.01
N SER A 284 9.83 -4.40 -9.46
CA SER A 284 9.51 -4.53 -8.03
C SER A 284 10.78 -4.68 -7.19
N ALA A 285 11.16 -3.63 -6.47
CA ALA A 285 12.31 -3.64 -5.56
C ALA A 285 12.21 -4.73 -4.48
N ARG A 286 11.00 -4.91 -3.91
CA ARG A 286 10.74 -5.95 -2.89
C ARG A 286 11.00 -7.36 -3.43
N LEU A 287 10.61 -7.60 -4.67
CA LEU A 287 10.80 -8.91 -5.32
C LEU A 287 12.30 -9.21 -5.49
N TRP A 288 13.08 -8.25 -5.98
CA TRP A 288 14.53 -8.38 -6.12
C TRP A 288 15.23 -8.54 -4.77
N SER A 289 14.76 -7.85 -3.72
CA SER A 289 15.26 -8.03 -2.35
C SER A 289 15.02 -9.44 -1.84
N ASN A 290 13.80 -10.00 -2.02
CA ASN A 290 13.51 -11.37 -1.59
C ASN A 290 14.33 -12.41 -2.36
N ILE A 291 14.55 -12.23 -3.66
CA ILE A 291 15.45 -13.08 -4.45
C ILE A 291 16.87 -13.01 -3.92
N GLY A 292 17.36 -11.81 -3.61
CA GLY A 292 18.67 -11.60 -3.02
C GLY A 292 18.83 -12.36 -1.69
N MET A 293 17.83 -12.31 -0.84
CA MET A 293 17.85 -13.04 0.45
C MET A 293 17.75 -14.55 0.26
N CYS A 294 17.06 -15.06 -0.77
CA CYS A 294 17.13 -16.50 -1.11
C CYS A 294 18.55 -16.92 -1.51
N PHE A 295 19.25 -16.11 -2.34
CA PHE A 295 20.64 -16.41 -2.69
C PHE A 295 21.59 -16.30 -1.49
N PHE A 296 21.36 -15.33 -0.59
CA PHE A 296 22.10 -15.22 0.65
C PHE A 296 21.97 -16.48 1.51
N ALA A 297 20.75 -16.97 1.71
CA ALA A 297 20.51 -18.21 2.46
C ALA A 297 21.13 -19.46 1.79
N GLN A 298 21.27 -19.45 0.45
CA GLN A 298 21.97 -20.48 -0.30
C GLN A 298 23.51 -20.28 -0.33
N GLN A 299 24.04 -19.31 0.43
CA GLN A 299 25.47 -18.97 0.47
C GLN A 299 26.04 -18.45 -0.86
N ASN A 300 25.18 -18.05 -1.81
CA ASN A 300 25.60 -17.44 -3.07
C ASN A 300 25.67 -15.90 -2.93
N MET A 301 26.73 -15.43 -2.29
CA MET A 301 26.88 -14.02 -1.92
C MET A 301 26.95 -13.07 -3.14
N HIS A 302 27.61 -13.50 -4.23
CA HIS A 302 27.71 -12.66 -5.43
C HIS A 302 26.35 -12.41 -6.09
N ALA A 303 25.51 -13.44 -6.21
CA ALA A 303 24.17 -13.32 -6.73
C ALA A 303 23.28 -12.50 -5.78
N ALA A 304 23.45 -12.66 -4.45
CA ALA A 304 22.73 -11.88 -3.45
C ALA A 304 23.03 -10.38 -3.59
N VAL A 305 24.31 -9.98 -3.66
CA VAL A 305 24.73 -8.58 -3.86
C VAL A 305 24.17 -8.00 -5.17
N ALA A 306 24.25 -8.76 -6.28
CA ALA A 306 23.72 -8.30 -7.56
C ALA A 306 22.19 -8.04 -7.52
N CYS A 307 21.43 -8.97 -6.92
CA CYS A 307 19.97 -8.82 -6.80
C CYS A 307 19.58 -7.69 -5.84
N LEU A 308 20.24 -7.58 -4.70
CA LEU A 308 20.01 -6.50 -3.74
C LEU A 308 20.46 -5.14 -4.29
N GLY A 309 21.55 -5.08 -5.07
CA GLY A 309 21.99 -3.89 -5.77
C GLY A 309 20.94 -3.39 -6.77
N LYS A 310 20.31 -4.32 -7.52
CA LYS A 310 19.17 -3.99 -8.39
C LYS A 310 17.95 -3.51 -7.60
N ALA A 311 17.66 -4.13 -6.44
CA ALA A 311 16.60 -3.67 -5.54
C ALA A 311 16.86 -2.25 -5.02
N ALA A 312 18.09 -1.95 -4.60
CA ALA A 312 18.51 -0.63 -4.12
C ALA A 312 18.43 0.44 -5.23
N ALA A 313 18.78 0.10 -6.47
CA ALA A 313 18.61 1.01 -7.61
C ALA A 313 17.15 1.35 -7.90
N LEU A 314 16.22 0.39 -7.68
CA LEU A 314 14.78 0.59 -7.86
C LEU A 314 14.12 1.35 -6.70
N ALA A 315 14.61 1.19 -5.48
CA ALA A 315 14.08 1.85 -4.28
C ALA A 315 15.23 2.21 -3.31
N PRO A 316 15.96 3.31 -3.56
CA PRO A 316 17.15 3.69 -2.78
C PRO A 316 16.86 4.09 -1.34
N PHE A 317 15.63 4.50 -1.03
CA PHE A 317 15.21 4.94 0.31
C PHE A 317 14.44 3.86 1.11
N GLU A 318 14.43 2.61 0.63
CA GLU A 318 13.82 1.52 1.39
C GLU A 318 14.86 0.93 2.37
N TRP A 319 14.67 1.23 3.67
CA TRP A 319 15.59 0.84 4.75
C TRP A 319 15.85 -0.66 4.83
N ARG A 320 14.86 -1.51 4.48
CA ARG A 320 14.99 -2.99 4.52
C ARG A 320 16.00 -3.49 3.51
N ILE A 321 16.07 -2.86 2.35
CA ILE A 321 17.04 -3.24 1.30
C ILE A 321 18.44 -2.87 1.75
N ALA A 322 18.62 -1.67 2.33
CA ALA A 322 19.88 -1.25 2.91
C ALA A 322 20.32 -2.19 4.05
N TYR A 323 19.41 -2.56 4.95
CA TYR A 323 19.67 -3.54 6.00
C TYR A 323 20.13 -4.89 5.44
N ASN A 324 19.41 -5.46 4.46
CA ASN A 324 19.76 -6.72 3.81
C ASN A 324 21.13 -6.66 3.12
N MET A 325 21.47 -5.55 2.46
CA MET A 325 22.79 -5.31 1.89
C MET A 325 23.87 -5.33 2.98
N GLY A 326 23.62 -4.65 4.09
CA GLY A 326 24.51 -4.63 5.24
C GLY A 326 24.81 -6.02 5.80
N LEU A 327 23.78 -6.86 5.93
CA LEU A 327 23.94 -8.26 6.37
C LEU A 327 24.82 -9.06 5.41
N VAL A 328 24.58 -8.95 4.10
CA VAL A 328 25.40 -9.68 3.10
C VAL A 328 26.85 -9.22 3.17
N PHE A 329 27.13 -7.93 3.31
CA PHE A 329 28.49 -7.41 3.42
C PHE A 329 29.18 -7.79 4.75
N LEU A 330 28.43 -7.93 5.85
CA LEU A 330 28.99 -8.50 7.10
C LEU A 330 29.47 -9.94 6.89
N HIS A 331 28.66 -10.78 6.23
CA HIS A 331 29.07 -12.17 5.91
C HIS A 331 30.24 -12.24 4.93
N LEU A 332 30.35 -11.26 4.02
CA LEU A 332 31.51 -11.12 3.13
C LEU A 332 32.76 -10.56 3.83
N LYS A 333 32.66 -10.23 5.13
CA LYS A 333 33.73 -9.60 5.93
C LYS A 333 34.15 -8.21 5.38
N GLN A 334 33.28 -7.57 4.60
CA GLN A 334 33.48 -6.21 4.10
C GLN A 334 32.84 -5.20 5.05
N TYR A 335 33.47 -5.01 6.22
CA TYR A 335 32.88 -4.28 7.34
C TYR A 335 32.61 -2.81 7.05
N ALA A 336 33.47 -2.14 6.26
CA ALA A 336 33.25 -0.76 5.85
C ALA A 336 32.00 -0.59 4.95
N SER A 337 31.79 -1.54 4.02
CA SER A 337 30.58 -1.54 3.18
C SER A 337 29.34 -1.86 4.02
N ALA A 338 29.45 -2.82 4.95
CA ALA A 338 28.39 -3.16 5.89
C ALA A 338 27.98 -1.95 6.74
N PHE A 339 28.96 -1.24 7.31
CA PHE A 339 28.73 0.00 8.04
C PHE A 339 27.97 1.03 7.23
N HIS A 340 28.39 1.28 5.97
CA HIS A 340 27.72 2.24 5.10
C HIS A 340 26.24 1.92 4.91
N TYR A 341 25.89 0.66 4.60
CA TYR A 341 24.50 0.28 4.37
C TYR A 341 23.68 0.18 5.67
N LEU A 342 24.25 -0.29 6.77
CA LEU A 342 23.57 -0.35 8.07
C LEU A 342 23.32 1.05 8.64
N SER A 343 24.28 1.97 8.52
CA SER A 343 24.09 3.35 8.92
C SER A 343 23.01 4.04 8.10
N ALA A 344 22.95 3.81 6.78
CA ALA A 344 21.85 4.28 5.94
C ALA A 344 20.50 3.71 6.39
N SER A 345 20.44 2.42 6.72
CA SER A 345 19.21 1.78 7.22
C SER A 345 18.73 2.39 8.54
N THR A 346 19.63 2.61 9.49
CA THR A 346 19.30 3.22 10.79
C THR A 346 18.88 4.68 10.66
N TYR A 347 19.45 5.42 9.72
CA TYR A 347 19.05 6.78 9.40
C TYR A 347 17.63 6.86 8.81
N LEU A 348 17.31 5.95 7.86
CA LEU A 348 16.00 5.90 7.21
C LEU A 348 14.90 5.41 8.16
N TYR A 349 15.22 4.49 9.07
CA TYR A 349 14.26 3.93 10.02
C TYR A 349 14.90 3.68 11.39
N GLY A 350 14.86 4.71 12.23
CA GLY A 350 15.54 4.77 13.54
C GLY A 350 14.89 3.98 14.68
N THR A 351 13.90 3.11 14.41
CA THR A 351 13.19 2.31 15.43
C THR A 351 13.37 0.80 15.26
N TYR A 352 14.24 0.36 14.36
CA TYR A 352 14.51 -1.06 14.11
C TYR A 352 15.77 -1.52 14.86
N ALA A 353 15.59 -2.13 16.03
CA ALA A 353 16.67 -2.54 16.93
C ALA A 353 17.73 -3.46 16.26
N PRO A 354 17.38 -4.48 15.42
CA PRO A 354 18.36 -5.32 14.78
C PRO A 354 19.34 -4.59 13.85
N ALA A 355 18.93 -3.46 13.24
CA ALA A 355 19.84 -2.66 12.40
C ALA A 355 20.93 -2.00 13.25
N PHE A 356 20.60 -1.48 14.43
CA PHE A 356 21.58 -0.92 15.37
C PHE A 356 22.49 -2.00 15.95
N MET A 357 21.96 -3.20 16.23
CA MET A 357 22.77 -4.32 16.69
C MET A 357 23.84 -4.70 15.65
N HIS A 358 23.44 -4.91 14.38
CA HIS A 358 24.42 -5.27 13.33
C HIS A 358 25.35 -4.11 12.98
N LEU A 359 24.89 -2.85 13.13
CA LEU A 359 25.75 -1.68 13.04
C LEU A 359 26.84 -1.72 14.15
N GLY A 360 26.46 -2.05 15.38
CA GLY A 360 27.40 -2.25 16.50
C GLY A 360 28.41 -3.36 16.21
N VAL A 361 27.96 -4.50 15.64
CA VAL A 361 28.84 -5.59 15.22
C VAL A 361 29.84 -5.12 14.15
N SER A 362 29.38 -4.37 13.13
CA SER A 362 30.27 -3.88 12.07
C SER A 362 31.33 -2.91 12.61
N LEU A 363 30.95 -2.00 13.52
CA LEU A 363 31.86 -1.05 14.17
C LEU A 363 32.87 -1.79 15.07
N ALA A 364 32.43 -2.75 15.85
CA ALA A 364 33.30 -3.56 16.68
C ALA A 364 34.37 -4.33 15.85
N LEU A 365 33.98 -4.88 14.71
CA LEU A 365 34.88 -5.55 13.76
C LEU A 365 35.83 -4.61 13.02
N MET A 366 35.51 -3.30 12.97
CA MET A 366 36.40 -2.24 12.48
C MET A 366 37.25 -1.63 13.59
N ASN A 367 37.18 -2.16 14.83
CA ASN A 367 37.88 -1.69 16.02
C ASN A 367 37.45 -0.30 16.52
N ASP A 368 36.24 0.16 16.13
CA ASP A 368 35.61 1.38 16.63
C ASP A 368 34.64 1.05 17.76
N ILE A 369 35.23 0.83 18.95
CA ILE A 369 34.50 0.28 20.09
C ILE A 369 33.54 1.30 20.72
N GLU A 370 33.94 2.57 20.75
CA GLU A 370 33.12 3.59 21.38
C GLU A 370 31.78 3.76 20.63
N ASN A 371 31.84 3.89 19.31
CA ASN A 371 30.63 3.98 18.49
C ASN A 371 29.84 2.67 18.48
N ALA A 372 30.51 1.51 18.55
CA ALA A 372 29.82 0.21 18.71
C ALA A 372 28.99 0.16 20.01
N CYS A 373 29.56 0.62 21.15
CA CYS A 373 28.82 0.71 22.42
C CYS A 373 27.59 1.62 22.33
N VAL A 374 27.71 2.77 21.64
CA VAL A 374 26.57 3.68 21.41
C VAL A 374 25.50 2.99 20.57
N ALA A 375 25.88 2.26 19.52
CA ALA A 375 24.93 1.53 18.67
C ALA A 375 24.20 0.42 19.45
N TYR A 376 24.92 -0.38 20.26
CA TYR A 376 24.29 -1.41 21.09
C TYR A 376 23.37 -0.83 22.17
N THR A 377 23.78 0.22 22.85
CA THR A 377 22.92 0.90 23.85
C THR A 377 21.66 1.47 23.20
N ARG A 378 21.78 2.00 21.98
CA ARG A 378 20.61 2.43 21.22
C ARG A 378 19.70 1.27 20.86
N ALA A 379 20.24 0.13 20.39
CA ALA A 379 19.46 -1.08 20.09
C ALA A 379 18.67 -1.55 21.32
N LEU A 380 19.34 -1.67 22.49
CA LEU A 380 18.71 -2.06 23.77
C LEU A 380 17.67 -1.06 24.29
N SER A 381 17.82 0.22 23.96
CA SER A 381 16.82 1.24 24.32
C SER A 381 15.51 1.11 23.51
N ILE A 382 15.57 0.52 22.30
CA ILE A 382 14.42 0.27 21.44
C ILE A 382 13.75 -1.06 21.81
N GLU A 383 14.56 -2.11 21.94
CA GLU A 383 14.10 -3.46 22.23
C GLU A 383 15.09 -4.20 23.10
N GLN A 384 14.63 -4.81 24.19
CA GLN A 384 15.43 -5.62 25.09
C GLN A 384 15.61 -7.02 24.49
N ASP A 385 16.58 -7.16 23.57
CA ASP A 385 16.87 -8.40 22.87
C ASP A 385 18.10 -9.09 23.48
N PRO A 386 18.04 -10.41 23.80
CA PRO A 386 19.16 -11.14 24.37
C PRO A 386 20.37 -11.20 23.44
N LEU A 387 20.19 -11.35 22.11
CA LEU A 387 21.33 -11.39 21.17
C LEU A 387 22.10 -10.08 21.17
N THR A 388 21.42 -8.96 21.29
CA THR A 388 22.06 -7.64 21.37
C THR A 388 22.90 -7.53 22.65
N SER A 389 22.37 -7.97 23.80
CA SER A 389 23.12 -7.99 25.08
C SER A 389 24.34 -8.90 25.03
N LEU A 390 24.23 -10.08 24.38
CA LEU A 390 25.33 -11.02 24.22
C LEU A 390 26.45 -10.46 23.32
N ASN A 391 26.08 -9.90 22.13
CA ASN A 391 27.04 -9.29 21.22
C ASN A 391 27.75 -8.10 21.85
N TYR A 392 27.03 -7.30 22.64
CA TYR A 392 27.59 -6.17 23.38
C TYR A 392 28.59 -6.67 24.45
N SER A 393 28.21 -7.71 25.20
CA SER A 393 29.14 -8.34 26.20
C SER A 393 30.40 -8.89 25.56
N ILE A 394 30.31 -9.56 24.40
CA ILE A 394 31.45 -10.06 23.64
C ILE A 394 32.37 -8.90 23.20
N THR A 395 31.78 -7.82 22.69
CA THR A 395 32.54 -6.64 22.25
C THR A 395 33.33 -6.03 23.43
N LEU A 396 32.66 -5.84 24.56
CA LEU A 396 33.29 -5.32 25.79
C LEU A 396 34.39 -6.19 26.32
N GLN A 397 34.19 -7.54 26.31
CA GLN A 397 35.21 -8.52 26.70
C GLN A 397 36.45 -8.42 25.82
N ASN A 398 36.28 -8.38 24.50
CA ASN A 398 37.35 -8.26 23.53
C ASN A 398 38.18 -6.97 23.69
N CYS A 399 37.62 -5.96 24.34
CA CYS A 399 38.28 -4.65 24.64
C CYS A 399 38.81 -4.55 26.06
N GLY A 400 38.72 -5.59 26.87
CA GLY A 400 39.21 -5.59 28.25
C GLY A 400 38.29 -4.87 29.25
N ARG A 401 37.08 -4.48 28.88
CA ARG A 401 36.09 -3.83 29.78
C ARG A 401 35.26 -4.89 30.52
N GLU A 402 35.92 -5.70 31.36
CA GLU A 402 35.31 -6.88 31.95
C GLU A 402 34.10 -6.63 32.85
N GLU A 403 34.14 -5.56 33.66
CA GLU A 403 33.00 -5.27 34.56
C GLU A 403 31.73 -4.95 33.82
N GLU A 404 31.85 -4.20 32.74
CA GLU A 404 30.71 -3.87 31.90
C GLU A 404 30.23 -5.10 31.11
N ALA A 405 31.17 -5.92 30.64
CA ALA A 405 30.85 -7.18 29.98
C ALA A 405 30.05 -8.12 30.90
N ARG A 406 30.43 -8.21 32.19
CA ARG A 406 29.71 -9.00 33.20
C ARG A 406 28.27 -8.47 33.41
N LYS A 407 28.07 -7.13 33.43
CA LYS A 407 26.74 -6.53 33.56
C LYS A 407 25.86 -6.90 32.37
N GLN A 408 26.39 -6.79 31.15
CA GLN A 408 25.64 -7.14 29.93
C GLN A 408 25.35 -8.63 29.81
N LEU A 409 26.27 -9.50 30.27
CA LEU A 409 26.05 -10.93 30.32
C LEU A 409 25.00 -11.32 31.36
N ALA A 410 24.95 -10.63 32.50
CA ALA A 410 23.88 -10.81 33.49
C ALA A 410 22.51 -10.39 32.91
N GLN A 411 22.45 -9.30 32.15
CA GLN A 411 21.25 -8.87 31.45
C GLN A 411 20.81 -9.92 30.40
N PHE A 412 21.76 -10.45 29.63
CA PHE A 412 21.51 -11.59 28.71
C PHE A 412 20.86 -12.75 29.42
N THR A 413 21.45 -13.20 30.54
CA THR A 413 20.95 -14.38 31.29
C THR A 413 19.54 -14.15 31.81
N GLN A 414 19.22 -12.96 32.29
CA GLN A 414 17.88 -12.60 32.72
C GLN A 414 16.86 -12.66 31.56
N LEU A 415 17.19 -12.04 30.42
CA LEU A 415 16.35 -12.05 29.23
C LEU A 415 16.19 -13.46 28.66
N TRP A 416 17.27 -14.26 28.64
CA TRP A 416 17.24 -15.64 28.16
C TRP A 416 16.30 -16.52 28.98
N HIS A 417 16.35 -16.42 30.31
CA HIS A 417 15.45 -17.17 31.20
C HIS A 417 14.00 -16.70 31.15
N ALA A 418 13.78 -15.47 30.74
CA ALA A 418 12.41 -14.95 30.55
C ALA A 418 11.76 -15.42 29.24
N MET A 419 12.54 -15.94 28.29
CA MET A 419 12.03 -16.45 27.01
C MET A 419 11.43 -17.84 27.14
N SER A 420 10.42 -18.14 26.31
CA SER A 420 9.88 -19.49 26.18
C SER A 420 10.87 -20.45 25.53
N GLU A 421 10.75 -21.76 25.83
CA GLU A 421 11.62 -22.79 25.24
C GLU A 421 11.59 -22.78 23.69
N VAL A 422 10.44 -22.51 23.11
CA VAL A 422 10.28 -22.40 21.65
C VAL A 422 11.10 -21.24 21.07
N GLN A 423 11.12 -20.10 21.74
CA GLN A 423 11.92 -18.94 21.34
C GLN A 423 13.42 -19.21 21.50
N GLN A 424 13.83 -19.87 22.60
CA GLN A 424 15.22 -20.25 22.82
C GLN A 424 15.73 -21.26 21.76
N GLN A 425 14.88 -22.22 21.37
CA GLN A 425 15.20 -23.17 20.30
C GLN A 425 15.31 -22.48 18.92
N ALA A 426 14.50 -21.46 18.66
CA ALA A 426 14.56 -20.70 17.41
C ALA A 426 15.88 -19.93 17.23
N LEU A 427 16.53 -19.50 18.31
CA LEU A 427 17.83 -18.83 18.29
C LEU A 427 19.02 -19.79 18.11
N GLY A 428 18.76 -21.09 18.18
CA GLY A 428 19.72 -22.14 17.92
C GLY A 428 20.65 -22.47 19.10
N PRO A 429 21.34 -23.63 19.02
CA PRO A 429 22.18 -24.15 20.11
C PRO A 429 23.53 -23.43 20.27
N ALA A 430 23.89 -22.56 19.34
CA ALA A 430 25.15 -21.81 19.38
C ALA A 430 25.15 -20.73 20.49
N VAL A 431 24.02 -20.06 20.67
CA VAL A 431 23.85 -18.91 21.59
C VAL A 431 24.20 -19.30 23.05
N PRO A 432 23.58 -20.33 23.64
CA PRO A 432 23.92 -20.73 25.02
C PRO A 432 25.38 -21.25 25.17
N ARG A 433 25.95 -21.85 24.12
CA ARG A 433 27.36 -22.28 24.13
C ARG A 433 28.31 -21.07 24.19
N VAL A 434 28.07 -20.08 23.37
CA VAL A 434 28.86 -18.83 23.37
C VAL A 434 28.74 -18.11 24.71
N ALA A 435 27.53 -18.00 25.26
CA ALA A 435 27.30 -17.41 26.57
C ALA A 435 28.06 -18.16 27.69
N LYS A 436 28.06 -19.48 27.66
CA LYS A 436 28.83 -20.31 28.62
C LYS A 436 30.33 -20.05 28.51
N LEU A 437 30.89 -20.06 27.30
CA LEU A 437 32.31 -19.76 27.06
C LEU A 437 32.67 -18.35 27.54
N LEU A 438 31.80 -17.39 27.35
CA LEU A 438 32.02 -16.03 27.84
C LEU A 438 31.99 -15.96 29.37
N THR A 439 31.09 -16.69 30.02
CA THR A 439 31.02 -16.80 31.47
C THR A 439 32.29 -17.41 32.04
N GLU A 440 32.81 -18.49 31.45
CA GLU A 440 34.04 -19.14 31.84
C GLU A 440 35.25 -18.18 31.72
N ARG A 441 35.35 -17.44 30.63
CA ARG A 441 36.42 -16.42 30.43
C ARG A 441 36.34 -15.27 31.42
N LEU A 442 35.16 -14.76 31.72
CA LEU A 442 34.96 -13.68 32.68
C LEU A 442 35.12 -14.12 34.15
N SER A 443 35.09 -15.42 34.43
CA SER A 443 35.32 -16.00 35.78
C SER A 443 36.77 -16.34 36.08
N CYS A 444 37.63 -16.51 35.05
CA CYS A 444 39.08 -16.76 35.24
C CYS A 444 39.84 -15.43 35.36
N PRO A 445 40.73 -15.28 36.37
CA PRO A 445 41.59 -14.08 36.43
C PRO A 445 42.63 -14.08 35.30
N SER A 446 43.04 -12.87 34.91
CA SER A 446 43.68 -12.38 33.70
C SER A 446 45.02 -12.95 33.22
N GLU A 447 45.50 -14.14 33.65
CA GLU A 447 46.80 -14.66 33.20
C GLU A 447 46.76 -15.53 31.92
N ALA A 448 45.58 -15.86 31.38
CA ALA A 448 45.41 -16.69 30.19
C ALA A 448 44.92 -15.95 28.93
N ALA A 449 44.84 -14.61 28.97
CA ALA A 449 44.16 -13.83 27.94
C ALA A 449 44.94 -13.62 26.63
N ASP A 450 46.24 -13.81 26.61
CA ASP A 450 47.11 -13.47 25.47
C ASP A 450 47.09 -14.47 24.30
N ASN A 451 46.49 -15.67 24.46
CA ASN A 451 46.51 -16.71 23.40
C ASN A 451 45.15 -17.25 22.95
N ALA A 452 44.05 -16.68 23.36
CA ALA A 452 42.73 -17.19 22.96
C ALA A 452 42.14 -16.38 21.77
N ALA A 453 41.82 -17.11 20.70
CA ALA A 453 41.12 -16.52 19.52
C ALA A 453 39.85 -15.76 19.92
N PRO A 454 39.54 -14.65 19.27
CA PRO A 454 38.34 -13.85 19.57
C PRO A 454 37.06 -14.67 19.44
N VAL A 455 36.14 -14.51 20.38
CA VAL A 455 34.84 -15.18 20.32
C VAL A 455 34.01 -14.43 19.24
N SER A 456 33.67 -15.14 18.18
CA SER A 456 32.78 -14.64 17.15
C SER A 456 31.51 -15.50 17.12
N ILE A 457 30.36 -14.85 16.93
CA ILE A 457 29.12 -15.52 16.54
C ILE A 457 29.07 -15.43 15.00
N GLU A 458 29.33 -16.56 14.33
CA GLU A 458 29.07 -16.75 12.91
C GLU A 458 27.60 -17.10 12.64
#